data_a22ea3793f6c96316e51dcf62ff4a87a
#
_entry.id   a22ea3793f6c96316e51dcf62ff4a87a
#
_cell.length_a   1.000
_cell.length_b   1.000
_cell.length_c   1.000
_cell.angle_alpha   90.00
_cell.angle_beta   90.00
_cell.angle_gamma   90.00
#
_symmetry.space_group_name_H-M   'P 1'
#
loop_
_entity.id
_entity.type
_entity.pdbx_description
1 polymer ?
#
loop_
_entity_poly.entity_id
_entity_poly.type
_entity_poly.pdbx_seq_one_letter_code
_entity_poly.pdbx_strand_id
1 'polypeptide(L)'
;MPISLRSSSILALSAVMILTVSACAGRTNRPRLAYEERPVELLYNTGYERLQRNRWADAVDYFQEVERQHPYSEWSRRAILMQIYAYYQNGNYEES
;
A
#
# COMPACT_ATOMS: atom_id res chain seq x y z
N MET A 1 -31.94 -9.05 -41.89
CA MET A 1 -32.66 -8.03 -41.13
C MET A 1 -31.69 -7.07 -40.47
N PRO A 2 -31.73 -5.80 -40.85
CA PRO A 2 -30.73 -4.84 -40.33
C PRO A 2 -30.88 -4.54 -38.84
N ILE A 3 -32.02 -4.79 -38.23
CA ILE A 3 -32.31 -4.48 -36.83
C ILE A 3 -31.53 -5.41 -35.89
N SER A 4 -31.38 -6.67 -36.23
CA SER A 4 -30.65 -7.64 -35.39
C SER A 4 -29.14 -7.40 -35.36
N LEU A 5 -28.57 -6.90 -36.43
CA LEU A 5 -27.15 -6.51 -36.51
C LEU A 5 -26.86 -5.30 -35.64
N ARG A 6 -27.75 -4.34 -35.58
CA ARG A 6 -27.59 -3.15 -34.71
C ARG A 6 -27.64 -3.52 -33.23
N SER A 7 -28.53 -4.41 -32.83
CA SER A 7 -28.60 -4.90 -31.45
C SER A 7 -27.31 -5.60 -31.01
N SER A 8 -26.74 -6.41 -31.87
CA SER A 8 -25.49 -7.12 -31.58
C SER A 8 -24.33 -6.17 -31.39
N SER A 9 -24.26 -5.13 -32.21
CA SER A 9 -23.20 -4.11 -32.11
C SER A 9 -23.29 -3.34 -30.80
N ILE A 10 -24.48 -2.94 -30.39
CA ILE A 10 -24.70 -2.20 -29.14
C ILE A 10 -24.33 -3.07 -27.93
N LEU A 11 -24.69 -4.33 -27.93
CA LEU A 11 -24.35 -5.25 -26.85
C LEU A 11 -22.84 -5.46 -26.73
N ALA A 12 -22.15 -5.58 -27.88
CA ALA A 12 -20.70 -5.72 -27.89
C ALA A 12 -19.99 -4.50 -27.33
N LEU A 13 -20.46 -3.30 -27.67
CA LEU A 13 -19.92 -2.04 -27.12
C LEU A 13 -20.11 -1.94 -25.61
N SER A 14 -21.28 -2.32 -25.11
CA SER A 14 -21.55 -2.33 -23.68
C SER A 14 -20.63 -3.27 -22.92
N ALA A 15 -20.36 -4.45 -23.44
CA ALA A 15 -19.47 -5.42 -22.83
C ALA A 15 -18.03 -4.90 -22.75
N VAL A 16 -17.54 -4.25 -23.80
CA VAL A 16 -16.20 -3.65 -23.83
C VAL A 16 -16.06 -2.54 -22.79
N MET A 17 -17.08 -1.71 -22.61
CA MET A 17 -17.05 -0.66 -21.61
C MET A 17 -16.97 -1.18 -20.17
N ILE A 18 -17.69 -2.25 -19.87
CA ILE A 18 -17.65 -2.87 -18.56
C ILE A 18 -16.26 -3.42 -18.24
N LEU A 19 -15.60 -4.04 -19.21
CA LEU A 19 -14.26 -4.56 -19.05
C LEU A 19 -13.22 -3.48 -18.79
N THR A 20 -13.33 -2.32 -19.44
CA THR A 20 -12.40 -1.21 -19.22
C THR A 20 -12.54 -0.60 -17.83
N VAL A 21 -13.74 -0.48 -17.31
CA VAL A 21 -13.97 0.02 -15.95
C VAL A 21 -13.36 -0.93 -14.91
N SER A 22 -13.49 -2.23 -15.09
CA SER A 22 -12.88 -3.21 -14.18
C SER A 22 -11.35 -3.12 -14.16
N ALA A 23 -10.73 -2.91 -15.31
CA ALA A 23 -9.29 -2.77 -15.40
C ALA A 23 -8.77 -1.52 -14.69
N CYS A 24 -9.49 -0.40 -14.76
CA CYS A 24 -9.13 0.83 -14.07
C CYS A 24 -9.23 0.69 -12.55
N ALA A 25 -10.22 -0.01 -12.03
CA ALA A 25 -10.41 -0.23 -10.60
C ALA A 25 -9.27 -1.02 -9.98
N GLY A 26 -8.62 -1.93 -10.72
CA GLY A 26 -7.51 -2.74 -10.22
C GLY A 26 -6.18 -2.02 -10.10
N ARG A 27 -6.03 -0.83 -10.64
CA ARG A 27 -4.75 -0.09 -10.67
C ARG A 27 -4.53 0.86 -9.51
N THR A 28 -5.57 1.21 -8.77
CA THR A 28 -5.50 2.29 -7.78
C THR A 28 -5.08 1.84 -6.40
N ASN A 29 -4.94 0.55 -6.15
CA ASN A 29 -4.63 0.05 -4.83
C ASN A 29 -3.21 -0.46 -4.74
N ARG A 30 -2.31 0.39 -4.26
CA ARG A 30 -1.10 -0.10 -3.62
C ARG A 30 -1.56 -0.92 -2.39
N PRO A 31 -1.20 -2.20 -2.28
CA PRO A 31 -1.64 -2.99 -1.13
C PRO A 31 -1.05 -2.39 0.15
N ARG A 32 -1.92 -1.82 0.97
CA ARG A 32 -1.57 -1.52 2.35
C ARG A 32 -1.55 -2.83 3.11
N LEU A 33 -0.74 -2.88 4.16
CA LEU A 33 -0.80 -4.00 5.08
C LEU A 33 -2.25 -4.16 5.56
N ALA A 34 -2.85 -5.32 5.28
CA ALA A 34 -4.17 -5.64 5.78
C ALA A 34 -4.13 -5.59 7.30
N TYR A 35 -5.22 -5.10 7.94
CA TYR A 35 -5.28 -5.10 9.38
C TYR A 35 -5.29 -6.53 9.89
N GLU A 36 -4.22 -6.91 10.53
CA GLU A 36 -4.06 -8.18 11.18
C GLU A 36 -3.32 -7.92 12.48
N GLU A 37 -3.92 -8.34 13.59
CA GLU A 37 -3.29 -8.15 14.88
C GLU A 37 -2.03 -9.00 14.96
N ARG A 38 -0.90 -8.36 15.17
CA ARG A 38 0.41 -9.00 15.21
C ARG A 38 1.16 -8.59 16.48
N PRO A 39 2.04 -9.46 16.99
CA PRO A 39 2.92 -9.07 18.08
C PRO A 39 3.72 -7.81 17.74
N VAL A 40 3.78 -6.88 18.68
CA VAL A 40 4.44 -5.60 18.46
C VAL A 40 5.92 -5.76 18.08
N GLU A 41 6.59 -6.71 18.69
CA GLU A 41 8.00 -6.97 18.39
C GLU A 41 8.18 -7.42 16.95
N LEU A 42 7.28 -8.24 16.43
CA LEU A 42 7.35 -8.71 15.05
C LEU A 42 7.18 -7.55 14.07
N LEU A 43 6.22 -6.65 14.32
CA LEU A 43 5.99 -5.48 13.48
C LEU A 43 7.22 -4.57 13.48
N TYR A 44 7.75 -4.26 14.64
CA TYR A 44 8.91 -3.39 14.78
C TYR A 44 10.14 -3.98 14.10
N ASN A 45 10.44 -5.26 14.37
CA ASN A 45 11.60 -5.92 13.82
C ASN A 45 11.53 -6.06 12.29
N THR A 46 10.34 -6.29 11.76
CA THR A 46 10.15 -6.33 10.32
C THR A 46 10.40 -4.96 9.70
N GLY A 47 9.90 -3.90 10.31
CA GLY A 47 10.17 -2.53 9.87
C GLY A 47 11.66 -2.21 9.89
N TYR A 48 12.33 -2.59 10.95
CA TYR A 48 13.78 -2.40 11.09
C TYR A 48 14.56 -3.14 10.01
N GLU A 49 14.17 -4.37 9.70
CA GLU A 49 14.77 -5.17 8.63
C GLU A 49 14.61 -4.50 7.26
N ARG A 50 13.43 -3.96 6.98
CA ARG A 50 13.18 -3.20 5.74
C ARG A 50 14.06 -1.96 5.67
N LEU A 51 14.22 -1.28 6.79
CA LEU A 51 15.08 -0.11 6.91
C LEU A 51 16.53 -0.43 6.53
N GLN A 52 17.05 -1.54 7.03
CA GLN A 52 18.41 -1.99 6.73
C GLN A 52 18.62 -2.33 5.25
N ARG A 53 17.56 -2.68 4.55
CA ARG A 53 17.58 -2.97 3.12
C ARG A 53 17.26 -1.73 2.27
N ASN A 54 17.25 -0.56 2.86
CA ASN A 54 16.95 0.72 2.20
C ASN A 54 15.53 0.76 1.61
N ARG A 55 14.61 -0.01 2.17
CA ARG A 55 13.21 -0.03 1.78
C ARG A 55 12.41 0.90 2.71
N TRP A 56 12.61 2.19 2.52
CA TRP A 56 12.15 3.25 3.44
C TRP A 56 10.63 3.28 3.57
N ALA A 57 9.92 3.24 2.45
CA ALA A 57 8.46 3.27 2.45
C ALA A 57 7.85 2.05 3.14
N ASP A 58 8.40 0.86 2.87
CA ASP A 58 7.95 -0.37 3.52
C ASP A 58 8.20 -0.32 5.02
N ALA A 59 9.37 0.16 5.43
CA ALA A 59 9.70 0.31 6.85
C ALA A 59 8.70 1.22 7.56
N VAL A 60 8.37 2.35 6.96
CA VAL A 60 7.41 3.30 7.52
C VAL A 60 6.04 2.64 7.71
N ASP A 61 5.59 1.84 6.75
CA ASP A 61 4.31 1.14 6.85
C ASP A 61 4.27 0.22 8.09
N TYR A 62 5.33 -0.52 8.37
CA TYR A 62 5.41 -1.38 9.56
C TYR A 62 5.46 -0.57 10.85
N PHE A 63 6.22 0.51 10.88
CA PHE A 63 6.28 1.36 12.07
C PHE A 63 4.95 2.05 12.35
N GLN A 64 4.21 2.45 11.32
CA GLN A 64 2.86 2.99 11.49
C GLN A 64 1.90 1.95 12.05
N GLU A 65 2.05 0.67 11.66
CA GLU A 65 1.25 -0.42 12.25
C GLU A 65 1.55 -0.60 13.73
N VAL A 66 2.80 -0.43 14.16
CA VAL A 66 3.14 -0.44 15.60
C VAL A 66 2.34 0.64 16.35
N GLU A 67 2.31 1.85 15.84
CA GLU A 67 1.56 2.94 16.45
C GLU A 67 0.06 2.65 16.49
N ARG A 68 -0.48 2.10 15.41
CA ARG A 68 -1.91 1.84 15.28
C ARG A 68 -2.39 0.72 16.20
N GLN A 69 -1.63 -0.37 16.29
CA GLN A 69 -2.01 -1.54 17.07
C GLN A 69 -1.63 -1.43 18.55
N HIS A 70 -0.56 -0.71 18.85
CA HIS A 70 -0.03 -0.59 20.20
C HIS A 70 0.25 0.86 20.57
N PRO A 71 -0.79 1.74 20.54
CA PRO A 71 -0.62 3.14 20.87
C PRO A 71 -0.19 3.31 22.33
N TYR A 72 0.58 4.35 22.62
CA TYR A 72 1.10 4.67 23.95
C TYR A 72 2.11 3.67 24.52
N SER A 73 2.51 2.68 23.74
CA SER A 73 3.55 1.75 24.17
C SER A 73 4.94 2.35 23.95
N GLU A 74 5.93 1.78 24.61
CA GLU A 74 7.32 2.11 24.39
C GLU A 74 7.74 1.80 22.94
N TRP A 75 7.22 0.74 22.37
CA TRP A 75 7.43 0.37 20.98
C TRP A 75 6.91 1.42 20.00
N SER A 76 5.76 2.02 20.32
CA SER A 76 5.18 3.10 19.52
C SER A 76 6.11 4.32 19.48
N ARG A 77 6.68 4.70 20.60
CA ARG A 77 7.64 5.81 20.66
C ARG A 77 8.89 5.53 19.83
N ARG A 78 9.41 4.32 19.92
CA ARG A 78 10.55 3.88 19.10
C ARG A 78 10.20 3.89 17.62
N ALA A 79 9.01 3.43 17.28
CA ALA A 79 8.54 3.40 15.89
C ALA A 79 8.43 4.81 15.29
N ILE A 80 7.99 5.79 16.07
CA ILE A 80 7.95 7.19 15.63
C ILE A 80 9.35 7.69 15.28
N LEU A 81 10.32 7.44 16.13
CA LEU A 81 11.71 7.84 15.88
C LEU A 81 12.28 7.17 14.64
N MET A 82 11.96 5.89 14.44
CA MET A 82 12.43 5.16 13.27
C MET A 82 11.78 5.64 11.98
N GLN A 83 10.55 6.11 12.03
CA GLN A 83 9.90 6.76 10.87
C GLN A 83 10.63 8.04 10.48
N ILE A 84 10.97 8.87 11.45
CA ILE A 84 11.74 10.09 11.21
C ILE A 84 13.07 9.75 10.57
N TYR A 85 13.77 8.75 11.08
CA TYR A 85 15.02 8.28 10.52
C TYR A 85 14.86 7.79 9.08
N ALA A 86 13.80 7.04 8.81
CA ALA A 86 13.51 6.53 7.46
C ALA A 86 13.29 7.66 6.46
N TYR A 87 12.52 8.68 6.83
CA TYR A 87 12.29 9.85 5.98
C TYR A 87 13.59 10.62 5.73
N TYR A 88 14.41 10.77 6.75
CA TYR A 88 15.70 11.45 6.63
C TYR A 88 16.62 10.72 5.65
N GLN A 89 16.72 9.41 5.77
CA GLN A 89 17.55 8.59 4.89
C GLN A 89 17.05 8.62 3.45
N ASN A 90 15.73 8.55 3.25
CA ASN A 90 15.14 8.63 1.93
C ASN A 90 15.43 9.97 1.25
N GLY A 91 15.32 11.07 1.99
CA GLY A 91 15.66 12.41 1.49
C GLY A 91 17.12 12.53 1.08
N ASN A 92 18.04 12.00 1.88
CA ASN A 92 19.46 12.01 1.56
C ASN A 92 19.78 11.25 0.28
N TYR A 93 19.12 10.13 0.04
CA TYR A 93 19.32 9.34 -1.17
C TYR A 93 18.79 10.05 -2.40
N GLU A 94 17.68 10.77 -2.29
CA GLU A 94 17.11 11.53 -3.41
C GLU A 94 17.97 12.74 -3.78
N GLU A 95 18.61 13.36 -2.82
CA GLU A 95 19.49 14.50 -3.05
C GLU A 95 20.86 14.10 -3.60
N SER A 96 21.25 12.88 -3.40
CA SER A 96 22.52 12.35 -3.91
C SER A 96 22.40 11.91 -5.35
#